data_9bb2e36846a6bc2bd7602d05358e2665
#
_entry.id   9bb2e36846a6bc2bd7602d05358e2665
#
_cell.length_a   1.000
_cell.length_b   1.000
_cell.length_c   1.000
_cell.angle_alpha   90.00
_cell.angle_beta   90.00
_cell.angle_gamma   90.00
#
_symmetry.space_group_name_H-M   'P 1'
#
loop_
_entity.id
_entity.type
_entity.pdbx_description
1 polymer ?
#
loop_
_entity_poly.entity_id
_entity_poly.type
_entity_poly.pdbx_seq_one_letter_code
_entity_poly.pdbx_strand_id
1 'polypeptide(L)'
;MKKITMIALAMFTAVGAGAQTIYDATNIAQKELNGTARFVGMGGAMGALGGDISTIGTNPAGIGIYRSNDAMLTFGYSMTGTESNYVGNKFETNKNRWSFDNAGFVIASKIGNHTPLRYVNFGFNYHKSKSFYKNMTMQGLMGSIDNQYVSQVRSMAQQATDAAYAFYHRPQYDYPDQGAYLDYGRKDIYQHNYAGWLGTMGYQGALVLEDIESEDYNTYLPYIPSEADAYFLSRERGGIDQYDFNISFNINDRFYFGVTLGAYDVDYNKYSLYDEMYAYKWEGDGQIYEEGYSLESFNRIHGSGFDFKFGAIFRPIEDSPLRIGLAVHTPTYYKLTYTTGALL
;
A
#
# COMPACT_ATOMS: atom_id res chain seq x y z
N MET A 1 -33.96 -4.92 11.29
CA MET A 1 -32.89 -4.41 12.13
C MET A 1 -31.87 -5.48 12.51
N LYS A 2 -32.24 -6.66 13.05
CA LYS A 2 -31.25 -7.72 13.44
C LYS A 2 -30.33 -8.23 12.32
N LYS A 3 -30.79 -8.28 11.06
CA LYS A 3 -29.97 -8.74 9.92
C LYS A 3 -28.92 -7.73 9.48
N ILE A 4 -29.21 -6.43 9.56
CA ILE A 4 -28.26 -5.34 9.26
C ILE A 4 -27.17 -5.26 10.32
N THR A 5 -27.54 -5.47 11.59
CA THR A 5 -26.59 -5.51 12.70
C THR A 5 -25.64 -6.72 12.61
N MET A 6 -26.14 -7.88 12.15
CA MET A 6 -25.29 -9.05 11.92
C MET A 6 -24.32 -8.87 10.75
N ILE A 7 -24.73 -8.18 9.68
CA ILE A 7 -23.84 -7.87 8.55
C ILE A 7 -22.77 -6.86 8.97
N ALA A 8 -23.14 -5.83 9.74
CA ALA A 8 -22.18 -4.88 10.31
C ALA A 8 -21.20 -5.56 11.28
N LEU A 9 -21.68 -6.50 12.11
CA LEU A 9 -20.83 -7.25 13.05
C LEU A 9 -19.88 -8.21 12.30
N ALA A 10 -20.34 -8.85 11.21
CA ALA A 10 -19.50 -9.70 10.37
C ALA A 10 -18.41 -8.92 9.62
N MET A 11 -18.64 -7.64 9.28
CA MET A 11 -17.61 -6.76 8.72
C MET A 11 -16.55 -6.35 9.76
N PHE A 12 -16.92 -6.27 11.05
CA PHE A 12 -15.99 -5.95 12.13
C PHE A 12 -15.10 -7.13 12.55
N THR A 13 -15.55 -8.37 12.37
CA THR A 13 -14.77 -9.58 12.73
C THR A 13 -13.76 -10.00 11.66
N ALA A 14 -13.79 -9.42 10.46
CA ALA A 14 -12.81 -9.63 9.40
C ALA A 14 -11.46 -8.89 9.61
N VAL A 15 -11.33 -8.11 10.69
CA VAL A 15 -10.12 -7.31 11.00
C VAL A 15 -9.01 -8.13 11.70
N GLY A 16 -9.19 -9.43 11.86
CA GLY A 16 -8.30 -10.31 12.64
C GLY A 16 -7.19 -11.05 11.87
N ALA A 17 -6.86 -10.69 10.63
CA ALA A 17 -5.73 -11.29 9.90
C ALA A 17 -4.50 -10.37 10.00
N GLY A 18 -3.75 -10.50 11.07
CA GLY A 18 -2.67 -9.62 11.48
C GLY A 18 -1.33 -9.78 10.74
N ALA A 19 -1.31 -9.82 9.40
CA ALA A 19 -0.06 -9.70 8.64
C ALA A 19 0.01 -8.41 7.80
N GLN A 20 -1.07 -7.63 7.76
CA GLN A 20 -1.15 -6.38 7.00
C GLN A 20 -1.02 -5.20 7.94
N THR A 21 -0.08 -4.29 7.65
CA THR A 21 -0.07 -3.03 8.37
C THR A 21 -1.24 -2.18 7.89
N ILE A 22 -1.82 -1.38 8.79
CA ILE A 22 -2.89 -0.43 8.45
C ILE A 22 -2.43 0.55 7.35
N TYR A 23 -1.13 0.81 7.28
CA TYR A 23 -0.51 1.67 6.26
C TYR A 23 -0.57 1.03 4.87
N ASP A 24 -0.28 -0.27 4.75
CA ASP A 24 -0.36 -0.98 3.47
C ASP A 24 -1.80 -1.07 2.99
N ALA A 25 -2.73 -1.39 3.89
CA ALA A 25 -4.16 -1.41 3.58
C ALA A 25 -4.67 -0.04 3.12
N THR A 26 -4.29 1.03 3.82
CA THR A 26 -4.66 2.41 3.45
C THR A 26 -4.04 2.79 2.11
N ASN A 27 -2.77 2.44 1.89
CA ASN A 27 -2.07 2.73 0.65
C ASN A 27 -2.73 2.04 -0.55
N ILE A 28 -3.18 0.80 -0.42
CA ILE A 28 -3.87 0.06 -1.48
C ILE A 28 -5.31 0.56 -1.67
N ALA A 29 -6.00 0.95 -0.61
CA ALA A 29 -7.39 1.41 -0.67
C ALA A 29 -7.56 2.79 -1.33
N GLN A 30 -6.54 3.64 -1.29
CA GLN A 30 -6.57 4.96 -1.90
C GLN A 30 -6.44 4.87 -3.42
N LYS A 31 -7.36 5.52 -4.13
CA LYS A 31 -7.33 5.68 -5.59
C LYS A 31 -6.81 7.07 -5.95
N GLU A 32 -6.10 7.17 -7.06
CA GLU A 32 -5.66 8.44 -7.63
C GLU A 32 -6.62 8.86 -8.75
N LEU A 33 -6.77 10.17 -8.94
CA LEU A 33 -7.53 10.70 -10.07
C LEU A 33 -6.71 10.53 -11.34
N ASN A 34 -7.14 9.58 -12.18
CA ASN A 34 -6.51 9.30 -13.45
C ASN A 34 -7.56 8.97 -14.53
N GLY A 35 -7.19 9.08 -15.79
CA GLY A 35 -8.09 8.85 -16.92
C GLY A 35 -7.77 9.73 -18.11
N THR A 36 -8.79 10.10 -18.91
CA THR A 36 -8.60 11.04 -20.01
C THR A 36 -8.22 12.44 -19.49
N ALA A 37 -7.51 13.22 -20.29
CA ALA A 37 -7.14 14.60 -19.94
C ALA A 37 -8.37 15.46 -19.59
N ARG A 38 -9.50 15.22 -20.29
CA ARG A 38 -10.77 15.89 -19.99
C ARG A 38 -11.30 15.52 -18.61
N PHE A 39 -11.31 14.24 -18.27
CA PHE A 39 -11.78 13.73 -16.98
C PHE A 39 -10.93 14.28 -15.83
N VAL A 40 -9.60 14.22 -15.96
CA VAL A 40 -8.67 14.74 -14.96
C VAL A 40 -8.77 16.27 -14.84
N GLY A 41 -8.85 16.98 -15.97
CA GLY A 41 -9.01 18.44 -15.99
C GLY A 41 -10.31 18.95 -15.35
N MET A 42 -11.35 18.12 -15.30
CA MET A 42 -12.60 18.39 -14.58
C MET A 42 -12.59 17.88 -13.12
N GLY A 43 -11.46 17.42 -12.61
CA GLY A 43 -11.36 16.87 -11.25
C GLY A 43 -12.20 15.61 -11.03
N GLY A 44 -12.51 14.85 -12.11
CA GLY A 44 -13.38 13.68 -12.05
C GLY A 44 -14.88 13.99 -11.94
N ALA A 45 -15.29 15.26 -12.01
CA ALA A 45 -16.68 15.69 -11.81
C ALA A 45 -17.58 15.39 -13.03
N MET A 46 -17.63 14.13 -13.45
CA MET A 46 -18.36 13.69 -14.65
C MET A 46 -19.49 12.69 -14.35
N GLY A 47 -19.88 12.52 -13.10
CA GLY A 47 -20.86 11.51 -12.67
C GLY A 47 -22.27 11.64 -13.30
N ALA A 48 -22.69 12.84 -13.73
CA ALA A 48 -23.92 13.07 -14.47
C ALA A 48 -23.68 13.52 -15.93
N LEU A 49 -22.44 13.93 -16.26
CA LEU A 49 -22.12 14.47 -17.58
C LEU A 49 -22.02 13.36 -18.64
N GLY A 50 -21.25 12.31 -18.34
CA GLY A 50 -21.00 11.20 -19.26
C GLY A 50 -20.29 11.60 -20.56
N GLY A 51 -20.26 10.70 -21.54
CA GLY A 51 -19.62 10.94 -22.84
C GLY A 51 -18.10 11.08 -22.76
N ASP A 52 -17.49 10.36 -21.82
CA ASP A 52 -16.07 10.18 -21.65
C ASP A 52 -15.83 8.77 -21.12
N ILE A 53 -14.84 8.08 -21.67
CA ILE A 53 -14.59 6.67 -21.33
C ILE A 53 -14.20 6.48 -19.85
N SER A 54 -13.55 7.48 -19.25
CA SER A 54 -13.17 7.42 -17.83
C SER A 54 -14.37 7.40 -16.89
N THR A 55 -15.58 7.79 -17.39
CA THR A 55 -16.81 7.71 -16.59
C THR A 55 -17.23 6.27 -16.29
N ILE A 56 -16.72 5.30 -17.02
CA ILE A 56 -16.96 3.86 -16.80
C ILE A 56 -16.62 3.44 -15.37
N GLY A 57 -15.58 4.06 -14.79
CA GLY A 57 -15.11 3.83 -13.43
C GLY A 57 -15.88 4.59 -12.34
N THR A 58 -16.64 5.65 -12.69
CA THR A 58 -17.36 6.52 -11.74
C THR A 58 -18.87 6.40 -11.84
N ASN A 59 -19.44 6.55 -13.03
CA ASN A 59 -20.84 6.29 -13.31
C ASN A 59 -20.99 5.54 -14.64
N PRO A 60 -21.23 4.22 -14.60
CA PRO A 60 -21.38 3.39 -15.78
C PRO A 60 -22.37 3.88 -16.82
N ALA A 61 -23.43 4.57 -16.40
CA ALA A 61 -24.44 5.13 -17.30
C ALA A 61 -23.90 6.21 -18.26
N GLY A 62 -22.72 6.78 -17.92
CA GLY A 62 -22.04 7.77 -18.75
C GLY A 62 -21.66 7.25 -20.15
N ILE A 63 -21.43 5.94 -20.27
CA ILE A 63 -21.17 5.26 -21.55
C ILE A 63 -22.45 5.17 -22.42
N GLY A 64 -23.61 5.14 -21.79
CA GLY A 64 -24.90 5.14 -22.49
C GLY A 64 -25.17 6.41 -23.31
N ILE A 65 -24.42 7.49 -23.10
CA ILE A 65 -24.55 8.77 -23.83
C ILE A 65 -23.90 8.71 -25.22
N TYR A 66 -22.96 7.80 -25.45
CA TYR A 66 -22.31 7.63 -26.75
C TYR A 66 -23.29 7.22 -27.83
N ARG A 67 -23.16 7.87 -29.01
CA ARG A 67 -23.97 7.63 -30.22
C ARG A 67 -23.13 7.15 -31.42
N SER A 68 -21.81 7.10 -31.22
CA SER A 68 -20.84 6.62 -32.20
C SER A 68 -19.76 5.85 -31.48
N ASN A 69 -19.06 4.99 -32.21
CA ASN A 69 -17.88 4.30 -31.70
C ASN A 69 -16.79 5.32 -31.38
N ASP A 70 -16.02 5.03 -30.33
CA ASP A 70 -14.93 5.87 -29.89
C ASP A 70 -13.79 5.01 -29.36
N ALA A 71 -12.54 5.49 -29.48
CA ALA A 71 -11.36 4.86 -28.94
C ALA A 71 -10.39 5.92 -28.43
N MET A 72 -9.80 5.70 -27.27
CA MET A 72 -8.93 6.65 -26.59
C MET A 72 -7.68 5.99 -26.07
N LEU A 73 -6.57 6.74 -26.14
CA LEU A 73 -5.28 6.42 -25.54
C LEU A 73 -4.78 7.67 -24.80
N THR A 74 -4.28 7.49 -23.58
CA THR A 74 -3.74 8.58 -22.80
C THR A 74 -2.38 8.19 -22.23
N PHE A 75 -1.40 9.06 -22.43
CA PHE A 75 -0.09 8.97 -21.82
C PHE A 75 0.07 10.15 -20.87
N GLY A 76 0.66 9.91 -19.71
CA GLY A 76 0.96 10.91 -18.72
C GLY A 76 2.46 11.03 -18.48
N TYR A 77 2.86 12.17 -17.96
CA TYR A 77 4.18 12.38 -17.39
C TYR A 77 4.01 12.76 -15.94
N SER A 78 4.41 11.86 -15.06
CA SER A 78 4.28 12.02 -13.61
C SER A 78 5.57 12.54 -13.01
N MET A 79 5.47 13.59 -12.21
CA MET A 79 6.56 14.15 -11.42
C MET A 79 6.21 14.01 -9.94
N THR A 80 6.89 13.09 -9.24
CA THR A 80 6.68 12.85 -7.82
C THR A 80 7.86 13.42 -7.04
N GLY A 81 7.62 14.45 -6.24
CA GLY A 81 8.57 15.00 -5.28
C GLY A 81 8.27 14.49 -3.88
N THR A 82 9.30 14.13 -3.14
CA THR A 82 9.22 13.77 -1.74
C THR A 82 10.15 14.66 -0.95
N GLU A 83 9.61 15.40 -0.01
CA GLU A 83 10.39 16.14 1.00
C GLU A 83 10.36 15.35 2.31
N SER A 84 11.52 15.15 2.90
CA SER A 84 11.68 14.58 4.23
C SER A 84 12.49 15.53 5.10
N ASN A 85 12.16 15.59 6.38
CA ASN A 85 12.89 16.37 7.37
C ASN A 85 13.33 15.42 8.48
N TYR A 86 14.64 15.35 8.71
CA TYR A 86 15.22 14.50 9.71
C TYR A 86 16.31 15.25 10.47
N VAL A 87 16.19 15.35 11.80
CA VAL A 87 17.13 16.07 12.68
C VAL A 87 17.41 17.50 12.18
N GLY A 88 16.37 18.20 11.66
CA GLY A 88 16.48 19.57 11.13
C GLY A 88 17.03 19.69 9.71
N ASN A 89 17.48 18.60 9.10
CA ASN A 89 17.94 18.57 7.71
C ASN A 89 16.78 18.20 6.77
N LYS A 90 16.68 18.94 5.67
CA LYS A 90 15.70 18.70 4.62
C LYS A 90 16.32 17.92 3.47
N PHE A 91 15.63 16.88 3.03
CA PHE A 91 16.03 16.07 1.88
C PHE A 91 14.89 16.07 0.88
N GLU A 92 15.22 16.35 -0.37
CA GLU A 92 14.29 16.32 -1.48
C GLU A 92 14.70 15.21 -2.45
N THR A 93 13.75 14.37 -2.80
CA THR A 93 13.97 13.30 -3.76
C THR A 93 12.88 13.32 -4.81
N ASN A 94 13.28 13.41 -6.06
CA ASN A 94 12.36 13.47 -7.19
C ASN A 94 12.36 12.17 -7.97
N LYS A 95 11.18 11.74 -8.42
CA LYS A 95 11.00 10.62 -9.33
C LYS A 95 10.08 11.01 -10.47
N ASN A 96 10.66 11.15 -11.66
CA ASN A 96 9.93 11.47 -12.88
C ASN A 96 9.79 10.23 -13.75
N ARG A 97 8.64 10.06 -14.42
CA ARG A 97 8.42 8.95 -15.33
C ARG A 97 7.29 9.23 -16.33
N TRP A 98 7.41 8.63 -17.48
CA TRP A 98 6.29 8.45 -18.40
C TRP A 98 5.39 7.32 -17.89
N SER A 99 4.09 7.48 -18.02
CA SER A 99 3.10 6.47 -17.68
C SER A 99 2.11 6.28 -18.83
N PHE A 100 1.66 5.04 -18.99
CA PHE A 100 0.51 4.72 -19.79
C PHE A 100 -0.70 4.74 -18.86
N ASP A 101 -1.55 5.74 -19.01
CA ASP A 101 -2.56 6.06 -18.00
C ASP A 101 -3.91 5.47 -18.30
N ASN A 102 -4.30 5.47 -19.59
CA ASN A 102 -5.62 5.02 -19.99
C ASN A 102 -5.62 4.51 -21.45
N ALA A 103 -6.38 3.46 -21.70
CA ALA A 103 -6.70 2.96 -23.03
C ALA A 103 -8.08 2.32 -23.02
N GLY A 104 -8.89 2.64 -24.02
CA GLY A 104 -10.18 1.99 -24.10
C GLY A 104 -10.95 2.32 -25.37
N PHE A 105 -12.09 1.66 -25.48
CA PHE A 105 -13.00 1.86 -26.60
C PHE A 105 -14.45 1.73 -26.18
N VAL A 106 -15.32 2.35 -26.95
CA VAL A 106 -16.78 2.24 -26.85
C VAL A 106 -17.35 1.84 -28.21
N ILE A 107 -18.19 0.82 -28.21
CA ILE A 107 -18.98 0.39 -29.35
C ILE A 107 -20.42 0.81 -29.09
N ALA A 108 -20.93 1.78 -29.85
CA ALA A 108 -22.28 2.28 -29.73
C ALA A 108 -23.18 1.63 -30.78
N SER A 109 -24.05 0.71 -30.35
CA SER A 109 -24.96 -0.04 -31.20
C SER A 109 -26.33 0.62 -31.20
N LYS A 110 -26.70 1.23 -32.31
CA LYS A 110 -28.06 1.83 -32.51
C LYS A 110 -29.09 0.75 -32.69
N ILE A 111 -30.13 0.72 -31.86
CA ILE A 111 -31.23 -0.25 -31.95
C ILE A 111 -32.36 0.29 -32.85
N GLY A 112 -32.74 1.56 -32.66
CA GLY A 112 -33.78 2.15 -33.50
C GLY A 112 -34.08 3.61 -33.17
N ASN A 113 -34.84 4.28 -34.07
CA ASN A 113 -35.26 5.66 -33.85
C ASN A 113 -36.65 5.76 -33.23
N HIS A 114 -37.46 4.69 -33.32
CA HIS A 114 -38.84 4.68 -32.86
C HIS A 114 -39.08 3.75 -31.67
N THR A 115 -38.07 2.98 -31.28
CA THR A 115 -38.12 2.14 -30.10
C THR A 115 -37.71 2.95 -28.85
N PRO A 116 -38.25 2.67 -27.64
CA PRO A 116 -37.78 3.30 -26.40
C PRO A 116 -36.28 3.10 -26.19
N LEU A 117 -35.76 1.89 -26.41
CA LEU A 117 -34.33 1.58 -26.37
C LEU A 117 -33.68 2.12 -27.67
N ARG A 118 -32.87 3.18 -27.51
CA ARG A 118 -32.21 3.85 -28.65
C ARG A 118 -30.86 3.23 -28.97
N TYR A 119 -30.04 2.99 -27.92
CA TYR A 119 -28.69 2.45 -28.05
C TYR A 119 -28.42 1.43 -26.95
N VAL A 120 -27.63 0.44 -27.31
CA VAL A 120 -26.91 -0.45 -26.38
C VAL A 120 -25.42 -0.26 -26.64
N ASN A 121 -24.70 0.18 -25.65
CA ASN A 121 -23.27 0.49 -25.75
C ASN A 121 -22.44 -0.50 -24.91
N PHE A 122 -21.33 -0.93 -25.51
CA PHE A 122 -20.32 -1.72 -24.84
C PHE A 122 -19.05 -0.89 -24.69
N GLY A 123 -18.50 -0.85 -23.49
CA GLY A 123 -17.26 -0.15 -23.19
C GLY A 123 -16.24 -1.08 -22.57
N PHE A 124 -14.99 -0.88 -22.96
CA PHE A 124 -13.83 -1.44 -22.27
C PHE A 124 -12.87 -0.30 -21.98
N ASN A 125 -12.35 -0.27 -20.77
CA ASN A 125 -11.36 0.71 -20.36
C ASN A 125 -10.30 0.10 -19.46
N TYR A 126 -9.05 0.28 -19.81
CA TYR A 126 -7.91 0.13 -18.93
C TYR A 126 -7.54 1.50 -18.38
N HIS A 127 -7.31 1.60 -17.09
CA HIS A 127 -6.67 2.78 -16.53
C HIS A 127 -5.83 2.43 -15.29
N LYS A 128 -4.78 3.22 -15.09
CA LYS A 128 -3.95 3.12 -13.90
C LYS A 128 -4.66 3.79 -12.72
N SER A 129 -5.19 2.98 -11.81
CA SER A 129 -5.94 3.44 -10.64
C SER A 129 -5.04 4.06 -9.57
N LYS A 130 -3.77 3.61 -9.49
CA LYS A 130 -2.77 4.14 -8.57
C LYS A 130 -1.34 3.88 -9.05
N SER A 131 -0.43 4.80 -8.72
CA SER A 131 1.01 4.67 -8.95
C SER A 131 1.75 4.69 -7.61
N PHE A 132 2.61 3.69 -7.36
CA PHE A 132 3.43 3.60 -6.14
C PHE A 132 4.85 4.14 -6.33
N TYR A 133 5.15 4.78 -7.46
CA TYR A 133 6.49 5.25 -7.75
C TYR A 133 6.90 6.44 -6.88
N LYS A 134 7.65 6.14 -5.82
CA LYS A 134 8.13 7.10 -4.85
C LYS A 134 9.55 6.75 -4.43
N ASN A 135 10.38 7.75 -4.22
CA ASN A 135 11.69 7.64 -3.58
C ASN A 135 11.70 8.53 -2.35
N MET A 136 12.41 8.11 -1.31
CA MET A 136 12.63 8.91 -0.09
C MET A 136 14.03 8.62 0.44
N THR A 137 14.73 9.65 0.88
CA THR A 137 16.02 9.55 1.55
C THR A 137 16.03 10.45 2.77
N MET A 138 16.70 10.00 3.83
CA MET A 138 16.98 10.78 5.04
C MET A 138 18.37 10.43 5.55
N GLN A 139 19.03 11.38 6.15
CA GLN A 139 20.34 11.17 6.82
C GLN A 139 20.49 12.15 7.97
N GLY A 140 21.17 11.72 9.01
CA GLY A 140 21.55 12.61 10.11
C GLY A 140 22.00 11.86 11.35
N LEU A 141 22.68 12.59 12.20
CA LEU A 141 23.14 12.11 13.50
C LEU A 141 21.93 11.91 14.41
N MET A 142 21.81 10.74 15.01
CA MET A 142 20.57 10.33 15.71
C MET A 142 20.43 10.95 17.11
N GLY A 143 21.49 11.35 17.73
CA GLY A 143 21.44 11.97 19.05
C GLY A 143 21.16 11.01 20.21
N SER A 144 20.87 11.58 21.36
CA SER A 144 20.52 10.84 22.57
C SER A 144 19.25 11.38 23.21
N ILE A 145 18.49 10.48 23.84
CA ILE A 145 17.31 10.80 24.66
C ILE A 145 17.58 10.19 26.04
N ASP A 146 17.43 11.00 27.11
CA ASP A 146 17.66 10.57 28.49
C ASP A 146 19.05 9.90 28.72
N ASN A 147 20.08 10.49 28.10
CA ASN A 147 21.44 9.97 28.07
C ASN A 147 21.63 8.61 27.40
N GLN A 148 20.67 8.19 26.59
CA GLN A 148 20.75 6.96 25.81
C GLN A 148 20.74 7.28 24.32
N TYR A 149 21.72 6.77 23.57
CA TYR A 149 21.75 6.94 22.12
C TYR A 149 20.51 6.34 21.44
N VAL A 150 19.93 7.09 20.54
CA VAL A 150 18.82 6.62 19.70
C VAL A 150 19.39 5.71 18.62
N SER A 151 18.87 4.49 18.52
CA SER A 151 19.31 3.49 17.54
C SER A 151 18.22 2.46 17.30
N GLN A 152 18.16 1.91 16.09
CA GLN A 152 17.30 0.78 15.76
C GLN A 152 17.67 -0.48 16.56
N VAL A 153 18.94 -0.61 16.98
CA VAL A 153 19.42 -1.72 17.80
C VAL A 153 18.65 -1.82 19.13
N ARG A 154 18.17 -0.70 19.69
CA ARG A 154 17.28 -0.76 20.88
C ARG A 154 15.96 -1.48 20.59
N SER A 155 15.39 -1.24 19.41
CA SER A 155 14.16 -1.94 19.01
C SER A 155 14.44 -3.42 18.75
N MET A 156 15.65 -3.77 18.27
CA MET A 156 16.09 -5.15 18.13
C MET A 156 16.20 -5.83 19.49
N ALA A 157 16.87 -5.18 20.47
CA ALA A 157 17.02 -5.70 21.82
C ALA A 157 15.68 -5.83 22.55
N GLN A 158 14.80 -4.84 22.44
CA GLN A 158 13.48 -4.90 23.04
C GLN A 158 12.66 -6.07 22.46
N GLN A 159 12.67 -6.24 21.13
CA GLN A 159 11.95 -7.34 20.48
C GLN A 159 12.52 -8.71 20.86
N ALA A 160 13.84 -8.82 21.03
CA ALA A 160 14.50 -10.03 21.51
C ALA A 160 14.10 -10.36 22.95
N THR A 161 14.08 -9.35 23.83
CA THR A 161 13.63 -9.47 25.23
C THR A 161 12.16 -9.89 25.32
N ASP A 162 11.28 -9.23 24.56
CA ASP A 162 9.85 -9.55 24.54
C ASP A 162 9.60 -10.98 24.04
N ALA A 163 10.35 -11.41 23.03
CA ALA A 163 10.26 -12.77 22.49
C ALA A 163 10.72 -13.82 23.52
N ALA A 164 11.84 -13.57 24.18
CA ALA A 164 12.35 -14.45 25.24
C ALA A 164 11.37 -14.53 26.41
N TYR A 165 10.88 -13.39 26.89
CA TYR A 165 9.88 -13.34 27.95
C TYR A 165 8.61 -14.13 27.59
N ALA A 166 8.08 -13.93 26.38
CA ALA A 166 6.89 -14.64 25.91
C ALA A 166 7.12 -16.16 25.78
N PHE A 167 8.34 -16.58 25.51
CA PHE A 167 8.72 -17.98 25.42
C PHE A 167 8.80 -18.66 26.79
N TYR A 168 9.48 -18.04 27.75
CA TYR A 168 9.70 -18.62 29.08
C TYR A 168 8.47 -18.62 29.99
N HIS A 169 7.54 -17.68 29.80
CA HIS A 169 6.33 -17.55 30.62
C HIS A 169 5.11 -18.32 30.09
N ARG A 170 5.31 -19.30 29.19
CA ARG A 170 4.21 -20.14 28.71
C ARG A 170 3.95 -21.33 29.62
N PRO A 171 2.69 -21.51 30.08
CA PRO A 171 2.35 -22.62 30.97
C PRO A 171 2.48 -24.01 30.34
N GLN A 172 2.73 -24.11 29.05
CA GLN A 172 2.59 -25.34 28.27
C GLN A 172 3.91 -26.01 27.85
N TYR A 173 5.05 -25.36 28.14
CA TYR A 173 6.36 -25.90 27.78
C TYR A 173 7.30 -25.87 28.97
N ASP A 174 7.49 -27.04 29.57
CA ASP A 174 8.52 -27.31 30.54
C ASP A 174 9.84 -27.56 29.78
N TYR A 175 10.63 -26.50 29.52
CA TYR A 175 11.93 -26.65 28.89
C TYR A 175 13.02 -26.62 29.96
N PRO A 176 13.68 -27.77 30.24
CA PRO A 176 14.71 -27.84 31.25
C PRO A 176 16.07 -27.24 30.84
N ASP A 177 16.25 -26.86 29.56
CA ASP A 177 17.51 -26.31 29.08
C ASP A 177 17.44 -24.78 28.98
N GLN A 178 18.01 -24.10 29.91
CA GLN A 178 18.21 -22.66 30.00
C GLN A 178 19.32 -22.18 29.05
N GLY A 179 19.22 -22.47 27.77
CA GLY A 179 20.09 -21.84 26.78
C GLY A 179 19.41 -20.59 26.20
N ALA A 180 20.22 -19.61 25.78
CA ALA A 180 19.73 -18.40 25.14
C ALA A 180 18.69 -18.70 24.09
N TYR A 181 17.50 -18.15 24.24
CA TYR A 181 16.36 -18.41 23.33
C TYR A 181 16.70 -18.11 21.86
N LEU A 182 17.56 -17.16 21.62
CA LEU A 182 18.00 -16.74 20.28
C LEU A 182 19.32 -17.40 19.85
N ASP A 183 19.79 -18.44 20.54
CA ASP A 183 21.02 -19.13 20.19
C ASP A 183 21.00 -19.68 18.76
N TYR A 184 22.08 -19.47 18.02
CA TYR A 184 22.27 -19.80 16.61
C TYR A 184 22.06 -21.28 16.29
N GLY A 185 22.23 -22.18 17.25
CA GLY A 185 22.02 -23.61 17.12
C GLY A 185 20.56 -24.06 17.02
N ARG A 186 19.61 -23.21 17.38
CA ARG A 186 18.18 -23.56 17.43
C ARG A 186 17.51 -23.28 16.10
N LYS A 187 17.21 -24.33 15.32
CA LYS A 187 16.54 -24.24 14.03
C LYS A 187 15.08 -23.77 14.12
N ASP A 188 14.47 -23.82 15.28
CA ASP A 188 13.06 -23.53 15.54
C ASP A 188 12.78 -22.04 15.78
N ILE A 189 13.79 -21.20 16.02
CA ILE A 189 13.68 -19.73 16.14
C ILE A 189 12.87 -19.11 15.01
N TYR A 190 13.07 -19.56 13.76
CA TYR A 190 12.37 -19.04 12.59
C TYR A 190 10.93 -19.56 12.42
N GLN A 191 10.57 -20.58 13.18
CA GLN A 191 9.26 -21.22 13.13
C GLN A 191 8.31 -20.69 14.22
N HIS A 192 8.84 -20.03 15.23
CA HIS A 192 8.04 -19.46 16.31
C HIS A 192 7.56 -18.07 15.98
N ASN A 193 6.23 -17.89 16.00
CA ASN A 193 5.55 -16.60 15.75
C ASN A 193 5.91 -15.50 16.76
N TYR A 194 6.73 -15.79 17.76
CA TYR A 194 7.11 -14.87 18.83
C TYR A 194 8.50 -14.28 18.66
N ALA A 195 9.39 -14.98 17.97
CA ALA A 195 10.69 -14.45 17.63
C ALA A 195 10.51 -13.39 16.57
N GLY A 196 10.55 -12.15 16.98
CA GLY A 196 10.51 -11.06 16.02
C GLY A 196 11.73 -11.13 15.10
N TRP A 197 11.52 -10.94 13.82
CA TRP A 197 12.58 -10.93 12.79
C TRP A 197 13.74 -10.04 13.16
N LEU A 198 13.43 -8.83 13.60
CA LEU A 198 14.40 -7.80 13.88
C LEU A 198 15.29 -8.16 15.09
N GLY A 199 14.66 -8.70 16.17
CA GLY A 199 15.38 -9.17 17.34
C GLY A 199 16.30 -10.35 17.03
N THR A 200 15.83 -11.33 16.23
CA THR A 200 16.62 -12.50 15.82
C THR A 200 17.82 -12.07 14.97
N MET A 201 17.61 -11.17 14.00
CA MET A 201 18.68 -10.67 13.15
C MET A 201 19.71 -9.86 13.94
N GLY A 202 19.26 -8.99 14.86
CA GLY A 202 20.14 -8.22 15.72
C GLY A 202 21.01 -9.10 16.61
N TYR A 203 20.47 -10.18 17.16
CA TYR A 203 21.23 -11.15 17.94
C TYR A 203 22.25 -11.92 17.10
N GLN A 204 21.83 -12.40 15.93
CA GLN A 204 22.74 -13.12 15.00
C GLN A 204 23.83 -12.22 14.42
N GLY A 205 23.53 -10.93 14.23
CA GLY A 205 24.49 -9.92 13.80
C GLY A 205 25.37 -9.36 14.90
N ALA A 206 25.29 -9.89 16.15
CA ALA A 206 26.01 -9.40 17.30
C ALA A 206 25.75 -7.92 17.68
N LEU A 207 24.63 -7.37 17.23
CA LEU A 207 24.16 -6.03 17.61
C LEU A 207 23.38 -6.05 18.93
N VAL A 208 22.90 -7.22 19.32
CA VAL A 208 22.14 -7.46 20.54
C VAL A 208 22.82 -8.56 21.31
N LEU A 209 23.13 -8.28 22.57
CA LEU A 209 23.84 -9.17 23.46
C LEU A 209 22.92 -9.64 24.59
N GLU A 210 23.13 -10.87 25.04
CA GLU A 210 22.43 -11.41 26.19
C GLU A 210 22.95 -10.74 27.48
N ASP A 211 22.03 -10.32 28.35
CA ASP A 211 22.38 -9.79 29.66
C ASP A 211 22.65 -10.97 30.65
N ILE A 212 23.91 -11.37 30.73
CA ILE A 212 24.35 -12.47 31.60
C ILE A 212 24.32 -12.10 33.10
N GLU A 213 24.16 -10.82 33.44
CA GLU A 213 24.06 -10.34 34.81
C GLU A 213 22.58 -10.29 35.28
N SER A 214 21.65 -10.41 34.38
CA SER A 214 20.22 -10.45 34.70
C SER A 214 19.86 -11.77 35.36
N GLU A 215 19.21 -11.72 36.53
CA GLU A 215 18.74 -12.92 37.24
C GLU A 215 17.72 -13.73 36.42
N ASP A 216 17.06 -13.10 35.45
CA ASP A 216 15.99 -13.69 34.66
C ASP A 216 16.45 -14.32 33.34
N TYR A 217 17.71 -14.23 32.93
CA TYR A 217 18.30 -14.75 31.66
C TYR A 217 17.49 -14.43 30.37
N ASN A 218 16.58 -13.47 30.45
CA ASN A 218 15.61 -13.17 29.38
C ASN A 218 15.74 -11.74 28.83
N THR A 219 16.79 -11.04 29.30
CA THR A 219 17.02 -9.64 28.92
C THR A 219 18.11 -9.56 27.87
N TYR A 220 17.88 -8.76 26.86
CA TYR A 220 18.84 -8.50 25.79
C TYR A 220 19.21 -7.02 25.77
N LEU A 221 20.51 -6.75 25.71
CA LEU A 221 21.07 -5.40 25.70
C LEU A 221 21.47 -4.99 24.27
N PRO A 222 21.21 -3.73 23.86
CA PRO A 222 21.67 -3.20 22.60
C PRO A 222 23.16 -2.87 22.66
N TYR A 223 23.96 -3.28 21.69
CA TYR A 223 25.32 -2.82 21.50
C TYR A 223 25.32 -1.51 20.70
N ILE A 224 25.53 -0.40 21.38
CA ILE A 224 25.53 0.95 20.79
C ILE A 224 26.76 1.69 21.33
N PRO A 225 27.92 1.67 20.61
CA PRO A 225 29.18 2.19 21.12
C PRO A 225 29.22 3.72 21.15
N SER A 226 28.45 4.41 20.31
CA SER A 226 28.42 5.88 20.22
C SER A 226 27.12 6.38 19.63
N GLU A 227 27.02 7.69 19.42
CA GLU A 227 25.97 8.29 18.59
C GLU A 227 26.13 7.84 17.12
N ALA A 228 25.03 7.44 16.49
CA ALA A 228 25.05 6.93 15.12
C ALA A 228 24.75 8.04 14.09
N ASP A 229 25.48 8.04 12.99
CA ASP A 229 25.03 8.67 11.75
C ASP A 229 24.17 7.68 11.00
N ALA A 230 22.87 7.99 10.88
CA ALA A 230 21.89 7.12 10.27
C ALA A 230 21.53 7.59 8.85
N TYR A 231 21.45 6.64 7.94
CA TYR A 231 20.97 6.84 6.56
C TYR A 231 19.77 5.95 6.29
N PHE A 232 18.76 6.50 5.66
CA PHE A 232 17.58 5.76 5.22
C PHE A 232 17.27 6.06 3.75
N LEU A 233 17.09 5.00 2.99
CA LEU A 233 16.63 5.04 1.61
C LEU A 233 15.38 4.17 1.48
N SER A 234 14.33 4.70 0.85
CA SER A 234 13.15 3.92 0.47
C SER A 234 12.82 4.13 -0.99
N ARG A 235 12.50 3.04 -1.69
CA ARG A 235 12.06 3.04 -3.09
C ARG A 235 10.79 2.22 -3.22
N GLU A 236 9.71 2.87 -3.63
CA GLU A 236 8.44 2.23 -3.91
C GLU A 236 8.19 2.19 -5.42
N ARG A 237 7.65 1.08 -5.91
CA ARG A 237 7.44 0.82 -7.34
C ARG A 237 6.15 0.03 -7.54
N GLY A 238 5.60 0.12 -8.78
CA GLY A 238 4.42 -0.60 -9.19
C GLY A 238 3.18 0.27 -9.26
N GLY A 239 2.01 -0.35 -9.20
CA GLY A 239 0.73 0.34 -9.32
C GLY A 239 -0.45 -0.58 -9.12
N ILE A 240 -1.63 0.00 -9.27
CA ILE A 240 -2.89 -0.73 -9.38
C ILE A 240 -3.46 -0.42 -10.74
N ASP A 241 -3.54 -1.45 -11.57
CA ASP A 241 -4.14 -1.38 -12.89
C ASP A 241 -5.59 -1.85 -12.80
N GLN A 242 -6.50 -1.11 -13.44
CA GLN A 242 -7.94 -1.39 -13.44
C GLN A 242 -8.42 -1.61 -14.88
N TYR A 243 -9.22 -2.66 -15.05
CA TYR A 243 -9.84 -3.07 -16.30
C TYR A 243 -11.35 -3.07 -16.09
N ASP A 244 -12.04 -2.17 -16.76
CA ASP A 244 -13.51 -2.02 -16.66
C ASP A 244 -14.20 -2.53 -17.91
N PHE A 245 -15.16 -3.42 -17.72
CA PHE A 245 -16.06 -3.93 -18.77
C PHE A 245 -17.46 -3.40 -18.50
N ASN A 246 -18.02 -2.68 -19.46
CA ASN A 246 -19.29 -1.99 -19.32
C ASN A 246 -20.31 -2.41 -20.36
N ILE A 247 -21.55 -2.47 -19.92
CA ILE A 247 -22.73 -2.46 -20.78
C ILE A 247 -23.68 -1.34 -20.33
N SER A 248 -24.14 -0.53 -21.27
CA SER A 248 -24.99 0.63 -20.98
C SER A 248 -26.11 0.75 -21.98
N PHE A 249 -27.21 1.35 -21.51
CA PHE A 249 -28.46 1.48 -22.24
C PHE A 249 -28.87 2.94 -22.31
N ASN A 250 -29.36 3.36 -23.49
CA ASN A 250 -29.95 4.66 -23.70
C ASN A 250 -31.44 4.47 -24.02
N ILE A 251 -32.29 4.97 -23.15
CA ILE A 251 -33.76 4.90 -23.27
C ILE A 251 -34.28 6.30 -23.52
N ASN A 252 -34.87 6.50 -24.71
CA ASN A 252 -35.49 7.73 -25.17
C ASN A 252 -34.60 8.99 -25.09
N ASP A 253 -33.27 8.84 -25.09
CA ASP A 253 -32.31 9.94 -24.89
C ASP A 253 -32.52 10.72 -23.55
N ARG A 254 -33.26 10.13 -22.62
CA ARG A 254 -33.59 10.71 -21.30
C ARG A 254 -33.11 9.89 -20.14
N PHE A 255 -33.18 8.56 -20.22
CA PHE A 255 -32.70 7.64 -19.18
C PHE A 255 -31.53 6.84 -19.71
N TYR A 256 -30.45 6.86 -18.93
CA TYR A 256 -29.26 6.09 -19.22
C TYR A 256 -28.96 5.20 -18.03
N PHE A 257 -28.71 3.95 -18.28
CA PHE A 257 -28.33 2.97 -17.27
C PHE A 257 -27.06 2.27 -17.69
N GLY A 258 -26.24 1.90 -16.73
CA GLY A 258 -25.01 1.17 -17.00
C GLY A 258 -24.61 0.26 -15.87
N VAL A 259 -23.94 -0.82 -16.23
CA VAL A 259 -23.31 -1.77 -15.29
C VAL A 259 -21.87 -1.94 -15.72
N THR A 260 -20.95 -1.92 -14.76
CA THR A 260 -19.53 -2.18 -14.98
C THR A 260 -19.07 -3.29 -14.05
N LEU A 261 -18.31 -4.24 -14.60
CA LEU A 261 -17.45 -5.15 -13.87
C LEU A 261 -16.04 -4.59 -13.92
N GLY A 262 -15.47 -4.24 -12.76
CA GLY A 262 -14.08 -3.82 -12.62
C GLY A 262 -13.22 -5.00 -12.18
N ALA A 263 -12.11 -5.23 -12.87
CA ALA A 263 -11.06 -6.15 -12.47
C ALA A 263 -9.79 -5.35 -12.16
N TYR A 264 -9.06 -5.76 -11.15
CA TYR A 264 -7.88 -5.05 -10.65
C TYR A 264 -6.68 -5.97 -10.60
N ASP A 265 -5.54 -5.45 -10.99
CA ASP A 265 -4.23 -6.06 -10.80
C ASP A 265 -3.38 -5.16 -9.91
N VAL A 266 -2.84 -5.73 -8.83
CA VAL A 266 -2.05 -5.02 -7.83
C VAL A 266 -0.64 -5.56 -7.88
N ASP A 267 0.34 -4.69 -8.11
CA ASP A 267 1.77 -4.97 -7.95
C ASP A 267 2.41 -3.80 -7.19
N TYR A 268 2.83 -4.05 -5.97
CA TYR A 268 3.52 -3.12 -5.10
C TYR A 268 4.82 -3.71 -4.63
N ASN A 269 5.90 -3.00 -4.85
CA ASN A 269 7.23 -3.39 -4.43
C ASN A 269 7.88 -2.25 -3.67
N LYS A 270 8.31 -2.51 -2.45
CA LYS A 270 9.06 -1.59 -1.62
C LYS A 270 10.41 -2.20 -1.26
N TYR A 271 11.46 -1.46 -1.52
CA TYR A 271 12.81 -1.71 -1.03
C TYR A 271 13.18 -0.60 -0.07
N SER A 272 13.77 -0.93 1.06
CA SER A 272 14.38 0.05 1.95
C SER A 272 15.74 -0.44 2.44
N LEU A 273 16.64 0.52 2.58
CA LEU A 273 17.96 0.36 3.18
C LEU A 273 18.03 1.31 4.37
N TYR A 274 18.45 0.81 5.49
CA TYR A 274 18.70 1.57 6.71
C TYR A 274 20.09 1.24 7.21
N ASP A 275 20.95 2.26 7.32
CA ASP A 275 22.31 2.13 7.78
C ASP A 275 22.47 2.92 9.08
N GLU A 276 23.20 2.36 10.04
CA GLU A 276 23.74 3.08 11.18
C GLU A 276 25.26 2.90 11.23
N MET A 277 25.96 4.03 11.29
CA MET A 277 27.41 4.07 11.39
C MET A 277 27.80 4.75 12.69
N TYR A 278 28.63 4.08 13.47
CA TYR A 278 29.14 4.53 14.74
C TYR A 278 30.63 4.88 14.59
N ALA A 279 31.04 6.02 15.15
CA ALA A 279 32.44 6.39 15.23
C ALA A 279 32.78 6.63 16.69
N TYR A 280 33.65 5.81 17.27
CA TYR A 280 34.05 5.92 18.66
C TYR A 280 35.55 5.80 18.84
N LYS A 281 36.07 6.46 19.87
CA LYS A 281 37.48 6.38 20.24
C LYS A 281 37.68 5.26 21.24
N TRP A 282 38.49 4.26 20.86
CA TRP A 282 38.86 3.18 21.76
C TRP A 282 39.86 3.68 22.81
N GLU A 283 39.57 3.52 24.09
CA GLU A 283 40.40 4.03 25.16
C GLU A 283 41.76 3.29 25.29
N GLY A 284 41.82 2.06 24.76
CA GLY A 284 43.02 1.23 24.87
C GLY A 284 44.21 1.68 24.01
N ASP A 285 43.95 2.24 22.83
CA ASP A 285 44.99 2.69 21.89
C ASP A 285 44.79 4.13 21.40
N GLY A 286 43.69 4.76 21.75
CA GLY A 286 43.35 6.12 21.37
C GLY A 286 42.96 6.31 19.91
N GLN A 287 42.79 5.21 19.16
CA GLN A 287 42.36 5.24 17.74
C GLN A 287 40.85 5.42 17.62
N ILE A 288 40.42 5.99 16.48
CA ILE A 288 39.00 6.05 16.15
C ILE A 288 38.64 4.81 15.32
N TYR A 289 37.62 4.13 15.75
CA TYR A 289 37.04 2.98 15.09
C TYR A 289 35.68 3.37 14.50
N GLU A 290 35.39 2.87 13.30
CA GLU A 290 34.10 3.00 12.66
C GLU A 290 33.49 1.60 12.56
N GLU A 291 32.31 1.45 13.08
CA GLU A 291 31.51 0.22 13.02
C GLU A 291 30.08 0.57 12.62
N GLY A 292 29.38 -0.38 12.08
CA GLY A 292 27.99 -0.14 11.69
C GLY A 292 27.34 -1.37 11.10
N TYR A 293 26.09 -1.18 10.73
CA TYR A 293 25.33 -2.22 10.05
C TYR A 293 24.40 -1.62 9.01
N SER A 294 24.00 -2.47 8.06
CA SER A 294 23.02 -2.16 7.04
C SER A 294 21.84 -3.13 7.14
N LEU A 295 20.65 -2.60 7.32
CA LEU A 295 19.42 -3.38 7.31
C LEU A 295 18.68 -3.15 6.01
N GLU A 296 18.72 -4.14 5.11
CA GLU A 296 17.89 -4.14 3.91
C GLU A 296 16.54 -4.79 4.20
N SER A 297 15.47 -4.23 3.65
CA SER A 297 14.17 -4.87 3.68
C SER A 297 13.42 -4.70 2.38
N PHE A 298 12.66 -5.72 2.02
CA PHE A 298 11.81 -5.71 0.84
C PHE A 298 10.43 -6.26 1.19
N ASN A 299 9.45 -5.58 0.63
CA ASN A 299 8.05 -5.96 0.75
C ASN A 299 7.44 -5.95 -0.64
N ARG A 300 6.83 -7.06 -1.03
CA ARG A 300 6.08 -7.20 -2.26
C ARG A 300 4.66 -7.60 -1.94
N ILE A 301 3.70 -6.84 -2.49
CA ILE A 301 2.28 -7.15 -2.40
C ILE A 301 1.77 -7.27 -3.83
N HIS A 302 1.24 -8.43 -4.18
CA HIS A 302 0.68 -8.67 -5.50
C HIS A 302 -0.61 -9.46 -5.42
N GLY A 303 -1.46 -9.28 -6.40
CA GLY A 303 -2.72 -10.00 -6.49
C GLY A 303 -3.76 -9.31 -7.34
N SER A 304 -4.98 -9.80 -7.25
CA SER A 304 -6.09 -9.31 -8.06
C SER A 304 -7.29 -8.93 -7.21
N GLY A 305 -8.18 -8.13 -7.80
CA GLY A 305 -9.43 -7.75 -7.18
C GLY A 305 -10.54 -7.56 -8.21
N PHE A 306 -11.76 -7.40 -7.72
CA PHE A 306 -12.91 -7.08 -8.55
C PHE A 306 -13.94 -6.24 -7.79
N ASP A 307 -14.73 -5.48 -8.53
CA ASP A 307 -15.91 -4.78 -8.04
C ASP A 307 -17.01 -4.73 -9.10
N PHE A 308 -18.22 -4.35 -8.66
CA PHE A 308 -19.36 -4.06 -9.53
C PHE A 308 -19.80 -2.62 -9.32
N LYS A 309 -20.17 -1.97 -10.42
CA LYS A 309 -20.67 -0.60 -10.42
C LYS A 309 -21.98 -0.55 -11.18
N PHE A 310 -22.94 0.19 -10.63
CA PHE A 310 -24.24 0.46 -11.25
C PHE A 310 -24.41 1.96 -11.37
N GLY A 311 -24.91 2.40 -12.50
CA GLY A 311 -25.11 3.81 -12.75
C GLY A 311 -26.43 4.12 -13.43
N ALA A 312 -26.94 5.30 -13.13
CA ALA A 312 -28.10 5.88 -13.80
C ALA A 312 -27.85 7.36 -14.05
N ILE A 313 -28.29 7.87 -15.22
CA ILE A 313 -28.36 9.30 -15.55
C ILE A 313 -29.76 9.57 -16.09
N PHE A 314 -30.36 10.65 -15.58
CA PHE A 314 -31.68 11.08 -15.97
C PHE A 314 -31.68 12.54 -16.43
N ARG A 315 -32.35 12.84 -17.56
CA ARG A 315 -32.62 14.17 -18.06
C ARG A 315 -34.09 14.52 -17.82
N PRO A 316 -34.41 15.29 -16.73
CA PRO A 316 -35.80 15.57 -16.37
C PRO A 316 -36.54 16.43 -17.43
N ILE A 317 -35.82 17.38 -18.03
CA ILE A 317 -36.38 18.36 -18.99
C ILE A 317 -35.69 18.15 -20.33
N GLU A 318 -36.47 17.93 -21.40
CA GLU A 318 -35.95 17.54 -22.72
C GLU A 318 -35.04 18.60 -23.34
N ASP A 319 -35.42 19.87 -23.23
CA ASP A 319 -34.70 21.01 -23.84
C ASP A 319 -33.65 21.60 -22.89
N SER A 320 -33.46 21.04 -21.68
CA SER A 320 -32.50 21.51 -20.68
C SER A 320 -31.24 20.68 -20.71
N PRO A 321 -30.06 21.29 -20.49
CA PRO A 321 -28.83 20.56 -20.29
C PRO A 321 -28.77 19.85 -18.92
N LEU A 322 -29.74 20.06 -18.01
CA LEU A 322 -29.79 19.46 -16.69
C LEU A 322 -29.80 17.93 -16.75
N ARG A 323 -28.86 17.33 -16.04
CA ARG A 323 -28.75 15.88 -15.84
C ARG A 323 -28.60 15.58 -14.38
N ILE A 324 -29.23 14.53 -13.92
CA ILE A 324 -29.10 14.00 -12.56
C ILE A 324 -28.46 12.62 -12.69
N GLY A 325 -27.31 12.42 -12.03
CA GLY A 325 -26.59 11.15 -12.01
C GLY A 325 -26.64 10.49 -10.63
N LEU A 326 -26.78 9.18 -10.64
CA LEU A 326 -26.67 8.31 -9.46
C LEU A 326 -25.74 7.15 -9.82
N ALA A 327 -24.81 6.84 -8.91
CA ALA A 327 -23.96 5.67 -9.03
C ALA A 327 -23.83 4.95 -7.68
N VAL A 328 -23.80 3.62 -7.73
CA VAL A 328 -23.60 2.75 -6.58
C VAL A 328 -22.50 1.77 -6.93
N HIS A 329 -21.50 1.68 -6.06
CA HIS A 329 -20.37 0.78 -6.21
C HIS A 329 -20.35 -0.21 -5.05
N THR A 330 -20.02 -1.47 -5.32
CA THR A 330 -19.65 -2.40 -4.26
C THR A 330 -18.27 -2.05 -3.71
N PRO A 331 -17.90 -2.52 -2.52
CA PRO A 331 -16.51 -2.58 -2.14
C PRO A 331 -15.68 -3.35 -3.17
N THR A 332 -14.41 -2.99 -3.32
CA THR A 332 -13.47 -3.77 -4.14
C THR A 332 -12.97 -4.94 -3.30
N TYR A 333 -13.13 -6.15 -3.79
CA TYR A 333 -12.68 -7.38 -3.13
C TYR A 333 -11.31 -7.75 -3.68
N TYR A 334 -10.29 -7.72 -2.81
CA TYR A 334 -8.92 -8.07 -3.17
C TYR A 334 -8.50 -9.42 -2.59
N LYS A 335 -7.76 -10.19 -3.38
CA LYS A 335 -6.99 -11.33 -2.92
C LYS A 335 -5.52 -11.01 -3.14
N LEU A 336 -4.80 -10.75 -2.05
CA LEU A 336 -3.41 -10.28 -2.08
C LEU A 336 -2.48 -11.30 -1.44
N THR A 337 -1.30 -11.42 -2.02
CA THR A 337 -0.18 -12.18 -1.47
C THR A 337 0.90 -11.21 -1.04
N TYR A 338 1.36 -11.37 0.19
CA TYR A 338 2.45 -10.62 0.79
C TYR A 338 3.72 -11.47 0.81
N THR A 339 4.81 -10.88 0.35
CA THR A 339 6.14 -11.47 0.44
C THR A 339 7.06 -10.44 1.05
N THR A 340 7.63 -10.75 2.19
CA THR A 340 8.55 -9.87 2.89
C THR A 340 9.87 -10.57 3.09
N GLY A 341 10.95 -9.81 3.14
CA GLY A 341 12.28 -10.30 3.45
C GLY A 341 13.11 -9.17 4.05
N ALA A 342 14.10 -9.55 4.85
CA ALA A 342 15.07 -8.65 5.41
C ALA A 342 16.44 -9.31 5.41
N LEU A 343 17.50 -8.49 5.36
CA LEU A 343 18.91 -8.87 5.42
C LEU A 343 19.63 -7.86 6.29
N LEU A 344 20.45 -8.35 7.19
CA LEU A 344 21.31 -7.56 8.06
C LEU A 344 22.76 -7.84 7.73
#